data_30c9a607b3b9dba09abbe3a033185fe0
#
_entry.id   30c9a607b3b9dba09abbe3a033185fe0
#
_cell.length_a   1.000
_cell.length_b   1.000
_cell.length_c   1.000
_cell.angle_alpha   90.00
_cell.angle_beta   90.00
_cell.angle_gamma   90.00
#
_symmetry.space_group_name_H-M   'P 1'
#
loop_
_entity.id
_entity.type
_entity.pdbx_description
1 polymer ?
#
loop_
_entity_poly.entity_id
_entity_poly.type
_entity_poly.pdbx_seq_one_letter_code
_entity_poly.pdbx_strand_id
1 'polypeptide(L)'
;MIFVEFQARLYEKLEDDIVRCLICERRCVLKPDQIGICKNYLNSSGKLIHLGYGVLSAIESRPIEIKPLFHYWPNSTALTFSGYGCNFYCPWCQNHHLSFSSLPEDSKRIPPESLVEQALKIGDEGLCASFNEPATLYDYLLDLFELGKRSNLYGVLVTNGYFTEKALEKLVEAGADGYSIDIKGCPSARSALTSIDHEKIFRNARHLIDLGAHVEMVYLMVTGYNDSDDCVRWILEKHLDYLGPDTPIHVNRYYPAHNW
;
A
#
# COMPACT_ATOMS: atom_id res chain seq x y z
N MET A 1 13.89 -19.07 20.47
CA MET A 1 13.80 -17.66 20.05
C MET A 1 12.42 -17.16 20.46
N ILE A 2 12.32 -16.18 21.33
CA ILE A 2 11.01 -15.61 21.73
C ILE A 2 10.54 -14.81 20.52
N PHE A 3 9.56 -15.30 19.79
CA PHE A 3 8.91 -14.52 18.74
C PHE A 3 8.15 -13.37 19.44
N VAL A 4 8.62 -12.15 19.30
CA VAL A 4 7.83 -10.99 19.69
C VAL A 4 6.64 -10.91 18.75
N GLU A 5 5.46 -11.25 19.26
CA GLU A 5 4.21 -11.09 18.52
C GLU A 5 3.83 -9.61 18.45
N PHE A 6 3.72 -9.06 17.25
CA PHE A 6 3.23 -7.71 17.05
C PHE A 6 1.72 -7.73 16.87
N GLN A 7 0.99 -7.29 17.90
CA GLN A 7 -0.45 -7.17 17.80
C GLN A 7 -0.81 -6.00 16.87
N ALA A 8 -1.64 -6.26 15.87
CA ALA A 8 -2.14 -5.24 14.97
C ALA A 8 -2.98 -4.18 15.72
N ARG A 9 -2.90 -2.93 15.27
CA ARG A 9 -3.57 -1.78 15.93
C ARG A 9 -4.97 -1.49 15.39
N LEU A 10 -5.33 -2.07 14.24
CA LEU A 10 -6.58 -1.75 13.57
C LEU A 10 -7.37 -2.99 13.20
N TYR A 11 -8.18 -3.46 14.14
CA TYR A 11 -9.12 -4.57 13.97
C TYR A 11 -10.25 -4.46 15.01
N GLU A 12 -11.30 -5.23 14.83
CA GLU A 12 -12.37 -5.42 15.80
C GLU A 12 -12.48 -6.90 16.17
N LYS A 13 -12.85 -7.14 17.42
CA LYS A 13 -13.21 -8.47 17.91
C LYS A 13 -14.70 -8.72 17.65
N LEU A 14 -14.98 -9.92 17.15
CA LEU A 14 -16.33 -10.45 17.00
C LEU A 14 -16.54 -11.58 18.02
N GLU A 15 -17.69 -12.25 17.96
CA GLU A 15 -17.98 -13.42 18.79
C GLU A 15 -17.05 -14.60 18.45
N ASP A 16 -16.92 -15.56 19.34
CA ASP A 16 -16.16 -16.82 19.15
C ASP A 16 -14.69 -16.61 18.78
N ASP A 17 -14.00 -15.62 19.36
CA ASP A 17 -12.63 -15.26 19.06
C ASP A 17 -12.36 -14.96 17.56
N ILE A 18 -13.40 -14.66 16.80
CA ILE A 18 -13.29 -14.17 15.43
C ILE A 18 -12.83 -12.71 15.47
N VAL A 19 -11.99 -12.31 14.53
CA VAL A 19 -11.58 -10.93 14.35
C VAL A 19 -11.87 -10.43 12.95
N ARG A 20 -12.17 -9.14 12.82
CA ARG A 20 -12.22 -8.46 11.52
C ARG A 20 -11.06 -7.49 11.40
N CYS A 21 -10.19 -7.71 10.40
CA CYS A 21 -9.14 -6.78 10.05
C CYS A 21 -9.74 -5.51 9.43
N LEU A 22 -9.32 -4.33 9.89
CA LEU A 22 -9.84 -3.03 9.42
C LEU A 22 -8.78 -2.19 8.69
N ILE A 23 -7.67 -2.79 8.26
CA ILE A 23 -6.57 -2.08 7.60
C ILE A 23 -6.93 -1.73 6.16
N CYS A 24 -7.46 -2.70 5.41
CA CYS A 24 -7.87 -2.48 4.03
C CYS A 24 -9.33 -2.88 3.79
N GLU A 25 -9.89 -2.45 2.67
CA GLU A 25 -11.31 -2.68 2.32
C GLU A 25 -11.65 -4.14 1.99
N ARG A 26 -10.67 -5.07 2.04
CA ARG A 26 -10.97 -6.51 2.09
C ARG A 26 -11.68 -6.90 3.37
N ARG A 27 -11.43 -6.19 4.48
CA ARG A 27 -12.08 -6.38 5.78
C ARG A 27 -12.18 -7.86 6.15
N CYS A 28 -11.06 -8.58 6.02
CA CYS A 28 -11.01 -10.03 6.24
C CYS A 28 -11.59 -10.40 7.61
N VAL A 29 -12.58 -11.29 7.62
CA VAL A 29 -13.12 -11.91 8.84
C VAL A 29 -12.38 -13.23 9.04
N LEU A 30 -11.64 -13.34 10.13
CA LEU A 30 -10.71 -14.43 10.39
C LEU A 30 -11.13 -15.20 11.64
N LYS A 31 -11.37 -16.49 11.52
CA LYS A 31 -11.50 -17.42 12.64
C LYS A 31 -10.14 -17.62 13.32
N PRO A 32 -10.07 -18.18 14.55
CA PRO A 32 -8.81 -18.56 15.16
C PRO A 32 -7.92 -19.35 14.18
N ASP A 33 -6.62 -19.06 14.16
CA ASP A 33 -5.57 -19.63 13.31
C ASP A 33 -5.71 -19.34 11.81
N GLN A 34 -6.64 -18.50 11.39
CA GLN A 34 -6.74 -18.06 10.01
C GLN A 34 -5.87 -16.84 9.71
N ILE A 35 -5.28 -16.85 8.51
CA ILE A 35 -4.46 -15.77 7.96
C ILE A 35 -5.26 -15.00 6.92
N GLY A 36 -5.16 -13.67 6.94
CA GLY A 36 -5.77 -12.78 5.96
C GLY A 36 -5.25 -12.99 4.53
N ILE A 37 -6.02 -12.55 3.53
CA ILE A 37 -5.70 -12.71 2.10
C ILE A 37 -4.31 -12.18 1.73
N CYS A 38 -3.84 -11.12 2.39
CA CYS A 38 -2.51 -10.51 2.17
C CYS A 38 -1.36 -11.33 2.78
N LYS A 39 -1.65 -12.40 3.54
CA LYS A 39 -0.70 -13.31 4.21
C LYS A 39 0.13 -12.67 5.34
N ASN A 40 -0.22 -11.48 5.81
CA ASN A 40 0.53 -10.75 6.83
C ASN A 40 -0.18 -10.60 8.18
N TYR A 41 -1.44 -10.97 8.26
CA TYR A 41 -2.23 -10.84 9.48
C TYR A 41 -2.88 -12.17 9.86
N LEU A 42 -2.59 -12.65 11.06
CA LEU A 42 -3.08 -13.90 11.64
C LEU A 42 -4.03 -13.60 12.81
N ASN A 43 -5.16 -14.29 12.88
CA ASN A 43 -5.92 -14.34 14.12
C ASN A 43 -5.34 -15.39 15.07
N SER A 44 -4.71 -14.94 16.14
CA SER A 44 -4.23 -15.79 17.24
C SER A 44 -5.17 -15.62 18.45
N SER A 45 -6.11 -16.57 18.61
CA SER A 45 -7.06 -16.61 19.74
C SER A 45 -7.75 -15.26 20.02
N GLY A 46 -8.39 -14.67 19.01
CA GLY A 46 -9.11 -13.41 19.13
C GLY A 46 -8.23 -12.15 19.14
N LYS A 47 -6.95 -12.28 18.81
CA LYS A 47 -6.02 -11.16 18.58
C LYS A 47 -5.52 -11.18 17.16
N LEU A 48 -5.55 -10.04 16.48
CA LEU A 48 -4.95 -9.91 15.17
C LEU A 48 -3.43 -9.65 15.33
N ILE A 49 -2.60 -10.55 14.80
CA ILE A 49 -1.14 -10.48 14.89
C ILE A 49 -0.58 -10.11 13.53
N HIS A 50 0.28 -9.09 13.50
CA HIS A 50 1.02 -8.68 12.30
C HIS A 50 2.29 -9.53 12.16
N LEU A 51 2.24 -10.52 11.29
CA LEU A 51 3.34 -11.45 11.03
C LEU A 51 4.53 -10.78 10.35
N GLY A 52 4.25 -9.85 9.42
CA GLY A 52 5.22 -9.16 8.57
C GLY A 52 5.88 -7.93 9.18
N TYR A 53 5.63 -7.61 10.46
CA TYR A 53 6.21 -6.42 11.08
C TYR A 53 7.75 -6.42 11.02
N GLY A 54 8.32 -5.46 10.27
CA GLY A 54 9.77 -5.32 10.06
C GLY A 54 10.40 -6.37 9.14
N VAL A 55 9.61 -7.26 8.51
CA VAL A 55 10.12 -8.22 7.53
C VAL A 55 10.14 -7.57 6.16
N LEU A 56 11.31 -7.12 5.73
CA LEU A 56 11.48 -6.39 4.48
C LEU A 56 12.13 -7.25 3.41
N SER A 57 11.68 -7.09 2.16
CA SER A 57 12.16 -7.84 1.00
C SER A 57 13.21 -7.08 0.18
N ALA A 58 13.17 -5.74 0.21
CA ALA A 58 14.10 -4.86 -0.48
C ALA A 58 14.25 -3.54 0.29
N ILE A 59 15.44 -2.94 0.21
CA ILE A 59 15.74 -1.61 0.76
C ILE A 59 16.73 -0.95 -0.20
N GLU A 60 16.34 0.16 -0.84
CA GLU A 60 17.15 0.86 -1.85
C GLU A 60 16.87 2.36 -1.83
N SER A 61 17.90 3.20 -1.97
CA SER A 61 17.72 4.63 -2.27
C SER A 61 17.27 4.81 -3.73
N ARG A 62 16.20 5.55 -3.96
CA ARG A 62 15.63 5.78 -5.31
C ARG A 62 15.10 7.20 -5.47
N PRO A 63 15.23 7.79 -6.68
CA PRO A 63 14.54 9.04 -7.01
C PRO A 63 13.04 8.96 -6.81
N ILE A 64 12.44 10.06 -6.38
CA ILE A 64 10.99 10.11 -6.10
C ILE A 64 10.15 9.94 -7.38
N GLU A 65 10.66 10.40 -8.52
CA GLU A 65 9.96 10.33 -9.81
C GLU A 65 9.75 8.90 -10.31
N ILE A 66 10.58 7.93 -9.88
CA ILE A 66 10.35 6.50 -10.18
C ILE A 66 9.06 5.98 -9.53
N LYS A 67 8.52 6.71 -8.55
CA LYS A 67 7.28 6.40 -7.82
C LYS A 67 6.04 7.03 -8.44
N PRO A 68 6.05 7.45 -9.70
CA PRO A 68 5.24 8.50 -10.37
C PRO A 68 4.71 9.58 -9.41
N LEU A 69 5.63 10.24 -8.69
CA LEU A 69 5.40 11.42 -7.87
C LEU A 69 6.25 12.55 -8.45
N PHE A 70 5.72 13.23 -9.48
CA PHE A 70 6.46 14.25 -10.22
C PHE A 70 6.26 15.66 -9.66
N HIS A 71 5.22 15.86 -8.87
CA HIS A 71 4.84 17.14 -8.28
C HIS A 71 5.08 17.19 -6.76
N TYR A 72 5.68 16.12 -6.21
CA TYR A 72 5.97 15.99 -4.79
C TYR A 72 7.48 15.84 -4.58
N TRP A 73 8.11 16.81 -3.91
CA TRP A 73 9.56 16.87 -3.64
C TRP A 73 10.44 16.51 -4.87
N PRO A 74 10.28 17.19 -6.03
CA PRO A 74 10.99 16.84 -7.25
C PRO A 74 12.52 16.92 -7.08
N ASN A 75 13.24 15.98 -7.70
CA ASN A 75 14.69 15.74 -7.59
C ASN A 75 15.17 15.22 -6.23
N SER A 76 14.28 14.85 -5.31
CA SER A 76 14.67 14.21 -4.06
C SER A 76 14.87 12.71 -4.22
N THR A 77 15.53 12.10 -3.22
CA THR A 77 15.62 10.66 -3.10
C THR A 77 14.94 10.17 -1.82
N ALA A 78 14.40 8.95 -1.87
CA ALA A 78 13.78 8.31 -0.73
C ALA A 78 14.33 6.90 -0.52
N LEU A 79 14.61 6.55 0.73
CA LEU A 79 14.88 5.17 1.10
C LEU A 79 13.61 4.35 0.86
N THR A 80 13.64 3.58 -0.22
CA THR A 80 12.51 2.79 -0.71
C THR A 80 12.62 1.38 -0.20
N PHE A 81 11.54 0.86 0.37
CA PHE A 81 11.50 -0.48 0.93
C PHE A 81 10.18 -1.20 0.60
N SER A 82 10.18 -2.51 0.74
CA SER A 82 9.00 -3.36 0.55
C SER A 82 8.95 -4.50 1.54
N GLY A 83 7.77 -5.08 1.69
CA GLY A 83 7.55 -6.33 2.40
C GLY A 83 7.19 -7.47 1.46
N TYR A 84 6.33 -8.37 1.91
CA TYR A 84 5.80 -9.51 1.18
C TYR A 84 4.28 -9.50 1.20
N GLY A 85 3.65 -10.16 0.22
CA GLY A 85 2.20 -10.25 0.11
C GLY A 85 1.56 -9.01 -0.53
N CYS A 86 0.26 -9.12 -0.80
CA CYS A 86 -0.58 -8.05 -1.34
C CYS A 86 -2.06 -8.39 -1.05
N ASN A 87 -2.91 -7.37 -0.96
CA ASN A 87 -4.36 -7.56 -0.86
C ASN A 87 -5.05 -7.72 -2.24
N PHE A 88 -4.29 -7.57 -3.34
CA PHE A 88 -4.72 -7.83 -4.73
C PHE A 88 -3.91 -8.96 -5.35
N TYR A 89 -4.48 -9.64 -6.36
CA TYR A 89 -3.84 -10.71 -7.11
C TYR A 89 -3.91 -10.40 -8.61
N CYS A 90 -3.20 -9.34 -9.02
CA CYS A 90 -3.18 -8.91 -10.42
C CYS A 90 -2.38 -9.92 -11.27
N PRO A 91 -2.97 -10.55 -12.31
CA PRO A 91 -2.26 -11.52 -13.16
C PRO A 91 -1.08 -10.92 -13.94
N TRP A 92 -1.04 -9.60 -14.07
CA TRP A 92 0.05 -8.83 -14.73
C TRP A 92 1.06 -8.23 -13.74
N CYS A 93 1.09 -8.68 -12.49
CA CYS A 93 1.95 -8.07 -11.48
C CYS A 93 3.43 -8.30 -11.78
N GLN A 94 4.18 -7.21 -12.10
CA GLN A 94 5.62 -7.32 -12.33
C GLN A 94 6.39 -7.75 -11.08
N ASN A 95 5.88 -7.42 -9.89
CA ASN A 95 6.46 -7.79 -8.60
C ASN A 95 5.77 -9.02 -7.97
N HIS A 96 5.24 -9.94 -8.81
CA HIS A 96 4.51 -11.13 -8.36
C HIS A 96 5.32 -11.99 -7.39
N HIS A 97 6.64 -12.04 -7.56
CA HIS A 97 7.57 -12.76 -6.68
C HIS A 97 7.58 -12.23 -5.23
N LEU A 98 7.19 -10.97 -5.02
CA LEU A 98 6.98 -10.38 -3.68
C LEU A 98 5.50 -10.43 -3.28
N SER A 99 4.62 -9.99 -4.19
CA SER A 99 3.20 -9.79 -3.92
C SER A 99 2.44 -11.10 -3.67
N PHE A 100 2.89 -12.22 -4.25
CA PHE A 100 2.22 -13.52 -4.08
C PHE A 100 2.94 -14.45 -3.10
N SER A 101 4.11 -14.03 -2.61
CA SER A 101 4.88 -14.81 -1.64
C SER A 101 4.31 -14.71 -0.23
N SER A 102 4.54 -15.74 0.55
CA SER A 102 4.43 -15.71 2.00
C SER A 102 5.73 -15.15 2.59
N LEU A 103 5.70 -14.81 3.88
CA LEU A 103 6.90 -14.40 4.61
C LEU A 103 7.91 -15.56 4.64
N PRO A 104 9.20 -15.30 4.39
CA PRO A 104 10.23 -16.31 4.54
C PRO A 104 10.37 -16.74 6.00
N GLU A 105 10.60 -18.05 6.25
CA GLU A 105 10.64 -18.62 7.61
C GLU A 105 11.74 -18.04 8.49
N ASP A 106 12.93 -17.78 7.91
CA ASP A 106 14.12 -17.25 8.61
C ASP A 106 14.27 -15.73 8.48
N SER A 107 13.15 -15.00 8.32
CA SER A 107 13.20 -13.56 8.10
C SER A 107 13.73 -12.81 9.31
N LYS A 108 14.72 -11.94 9.09
CA LYS A 108 15.15 -10.96 10.08
C LYS A 108 14.18 -9.79 10.10
N ARG A 109 13.84 -9.32 11.30
CA ARG A 109 13.07 -8.10 11.49
C ARG A 109 14.00 -6.91 11.59
N ILE A 110 13.72 -5.90 10.79
CA ILE A 110 14.45 -4.63 10.76
C ILE A 110 13.67 -3.62 11.61
N PRO A 111 14.25 -3.09 12.70
CA PRO A 111 13.59 -2.05 13.48
C PRO A 111 13.36 -0.78 12.65
N PRO A 112 12.27 -0.03 12.87
CA PRO A 112 12.01 1.22 12.17
C PRO A 112 13.15 2.25 12.30
N GLU A 113 13.79 2.31 13.48
CA GLU A 113 14.92 3.18 13.77
C GLU A 113 16.08 2.95 12.79
N SER A 114 16.35 1.68 12.46
CA SER A 114 17.43 1.31 11.55
C SER A 114 17.21 1.84 10.12
N LEU A 115 15.95 1.91 9.64
CA LEU A 115 15.65 2.52 8.33
C LEU A 115 15.81 4.03 8.36
N VAL A 116 15.38 4.70 9.43
CA VAL A 116 15.56 6.15 9.60
C VAL A 116 17.05 6.48 9.65
N GLU A 117 17.84 5.76 10.44
CA GLU A 117 19.30 5.95 10.50
C GLU A 117 19.96 5.73 9.13
N GLN A 118 19.54 4.70 8.39
CA GLN A 118 20.06 4.42 7.06
C GLN A 118 19.72 5.56 6.07
N ALA A 119 18.47 6.04 6.03
CA ALA A 119 18.06 7.15 5.18
C ALA A 119 18.88 8.41 5.45
N LEU A 120 19.02 8.81 6.72
CA LEU A 120 19.83 9.96 7.11
C LEU A 120 21.30 9.80 6.73
N LYS A 121 21.89 8.60 6.93
CA LYS A 121 23.28 8.32 6.61
C LYS A 121 23.60 8.45 5.12
N ILE A 122 22.68 8.04 4.24
CA ILE A 122 22.90 8.11 2.79
C ILE A 122 22.43 9.44 2.19
N GLY A 123 21.76 10.30 2.98
CA GLY A 123 21.28 11.60 2.55
C GLY A 123 19.95 11.57 1.82
N ASP A 124 19.15 10.53 1.99
CA ASP A 124 17.77 10.49 1.49
C ASP A 124 16.90 11.51 2.25
N GLU A 125 15.97 12.14 1.54
CA GLU A 125 15.07 13.16 2.07
C GLU A 125 13.74 12.57 2.55
N GLY A 126 13.49 11.28 2.25
CA GLY A 126 12.26 10.60 2.61
C GLY A 126 12.35 9.09 2.75
N LEU A 127 11.21 8.54 3.18
CA LEU A 127 10.96 7.11 3.33
C LEU A 127 9.81 6.70 2.41
N CYS A 128 9.99 5.65 1.62
CA CYS A 128 9.00 5.24 0.62
C CYS A 128 8.65 3.75 0.73
N ALA A 129 7.41 3.44 1.09
CA ALA A 129 6.88 2.09 0.99
C ALA A 129 6.40 1.82 -0.45
N SER A 130 7.03 0.88 -1.17
CA SER A 130 6.78 0.62 -2.59
C SER A 130 7.01 -0.85 -2.97
N PHE A 131 7.07 -1.17 -4.26
CA PHE A 131 7.25 -2.47 -4.90
C PHE A 131 6.10 -3.46 -4.71
N ASN A 132 5.66 -3.72 -3.48
CA ASN A 132 4.42 -4.44 -3.18
C ASN A 132 3.42 -3.53 -2.46
N GLU A 133 2.32 -4.07 -1.95
CA GLU A 133 1.28 -3.27 -1.31
C GLU A 133 1.64 -2.87 0.14
N PRO A 134 1.77 -1.57 0.45
CA PRO A 134 2.10 -1.07 1.79
C PRO A 134 1.13 -1.49 2.91
N ALA A 135 -0.13 -1.79 2.60
CA ALA A 135 -1.10 -2.27 3.59
C ALA A 135 -0.64 -3.54 4.32
N THR A 136 0.30 -4.30 3.72
CA THR A 136 0.90 -5.49 4.33
C THR A 136 1.88 -5.16 5.46
N LEU A 137 2.38 -3.93 5.50
CA LEU A 137 3.33 -3.41 6.50
C LEU A 137 2.69 -2.38 7.45
N TYR A 138 1.38 -2.24 7.46
CA TYR A 138 0.65 -1.11 8.07
C TYR A 138 1.16 -0.70 9.46
N ASP A 139 1.22 -1.62 10.42
CA ASP A 139 1.63 -1.27 11.79
C ASP A 139 3.11 -0.83 11.88
N TYR A 140 3.95 -1.42 11.02
CA TYR A 140 5.36 -1.02 10.89
C TYR A 140 5.49 0.38 10.29
N LEU A 141 4.64 0.72 9.30
CA LEU A 141 4.62 2.04 8.69
C LEU A 141 4.21 3.14 9.66
N LEU A 142 3.29 2.86 10.59
CA LEU A 142 2.90 3.82 11.61
C LEU A 142 4.12 4.21 12.48
N ASP A 143 4.88 3.22 12.95
CA ASP A 143 6.07 3.49 13.76
C ASP A 143 7.19 4.17 12.95
N LEU A 144 7.40 3.69 11.71
CA LEU A 144 8.45 4.20 10.84
C LEU A 144 8.23 5.67 10.45
N PHE A 145 7.01 6.01 10.00
CA PHE A 145 6.72 7.38 9.57
C PHE A 145 6.67 8.36 10.74
N GLU A 146 6.25 7.94 11.93
CA GLU A 146 6.34 8.76 13.13
C GLU A 146 7.79 9.12 13.47
N LEU A 147 8.70 8.17 13.37
CA LEU A 147 10.15 8.39 13.56
C LEU A 147 10.74 9.23 12.41
N GLY A 148 10.36 8.95 11.16
CA GLY A 148 10.78 9.73 9.99
C GLY A 148 10.37 11.19 10.09
N LYS A 149 9.12 11.47 10.46
CA LYS A 149 8.59 12.81 10.68
C LYS A 149 9.40 13.59 11.74
N ARG A 150 9.77 12.93 12.84
CA ARG A 150 10.63 13.54 13.88
C ARG A 150 12.05 13.84 13.39
N SER A 151 12.47 13.14 12.33
CA SER A 151 13.79 13.29 11.71
C SER A 151 13.76 14.18 10.45
N ASN A 152 12.65 14.87 10.17
CA ASN A 152 12.39 15.68 8.98
C ASN A 152 12.50 14.91 7.66
N LEU A 153 12.19 13.61 7.65
CA LEU A 153 12.03 12.80 6.45
C LEU A 153 10.56 12.79 6.04
N TYR A 154 10.27 13.03 4.75
CA TYR A 154 8.91 12.86 4.25
C TYR A 154 8.53 11.36 4.17
N GLY A 155 7.23 11.06 4.24
CA GLY A 155 6.69 9.70 4.16
C GLY A 155 5.83 9.51 2.92
N VAL A 156 6.16 8.54 2.04
CA VAL A 156 5.37 8.28 0.84
C VAL A 156 5.01 6.81 0.66
N LEU A 157 3.85 6.58 0.05
CA LEU A 157 3.36 5.25 -0.32
C LEU A 157 3.09 5.15 -1.81
N VAL A 158 3.54 4.05 -2.42
CA VAL A 158 3.07 3.59 -3.73
C VAL A 158 2.12 2.43 -3.49
N THR A 159 0.83 2.63 -3.72
CA THR A 159 -0.23 1.72 -3.25
C THR A 159 -1.34 1.54 -4.27
N ASN A 160 -2.10 0.45 -4.15
CA ASN A 160 -3.36 0.29 -4.89
C ASN A 160 -4.53 1.09 -4.27
N GLY A 161 -4.29 1.84 -3.19
CA GLY A 161 -5.26 2.74 -2.56
C GLY A 161 -6.42 2.04 -1.83
N TYR A 162 -6.40 0.72 -1.67
CA TYR A 162 -7.54 -0.04 -1.10
C TYR A 162 -7.48 -0.15 0.43
N PHE A 163 -7.00 0.89 1.10
CA PHE A 163 -7.06 1.05 2.56
C PHE A 163 -8.49 1.38 3.03
N THR A 164 -8.76 1.20 4.33
CA THR A 164 -9.92 1.86 4.96
C THR A 164 -9.61 3.32 5.24
N GLU A 165 -10.63 4.19 5.30
CA GLU A 165 -10.45 5.61 5.65
C GLU A 165 -9.74 5.77 6.99
N LYS A 166 -10.14 4.99 8.01
CA LYS A 166 -9.48 5.02 9.32
C LYS A 166 -8.00 4.62 9.30
N ALA A 167 -7.62 3.71 8.39
CA ALA A 167 -6.22 3.35 8.22
C ALA A 167 -5.43 4.50 7.58
N LEU A 168 -6.01 5.20 6.60
CA LEU A 168 -5.40 6.36 5.97
C LEU A 168 -5.23 7.52 6.93
N GLU A 169 -6.25 7.84 7.74
CA GLU A 169 -6.17 8.86 8.81
C GLU A 169 -4.94 8.62 9.70
N LYS A 170 -4.77 7.38 10.19
CA LYS A 170 -3.63 7.05 11.05
C LYS A 170 -2.28 7.10 10.35
N LEU A 171 -2.22 6.76 9.06
CA LEU A 171 -0.98 6.90 8.26
C LEU A 171 -0.60 8.37 8.08
N VAL A 172 -1.56 9.24 7.79
CA VAL A 172 -1.32 10.70 7.67
C VAL A 172 -0.91 11.29 9.01
N GLU A 173 -1.58 10.94 10.11
CA GLU A 173 -1.20 11.34 11.47
C GLU A 173 0.25 10.94 11.80
N ALA A 174 0.65 9.73 11.40
CA ALA A 174 2.01 9.22 11.59
C ALA A 174 3.07 9.93 10.73
N GLY A 175 2.68 10.62 9.66
CA GLY A 175 3.59 11.38 8.80
C GLY A 175 3.73 10.84 7.38
N ALA A 176 2.79 10.01 6.93
CA ALA A 176 2.67 9.66 5.52
C ALA A 176 1.93 10.79 4.79
N ASP A 177 2.62 11.55 3.97
CA ASP A 177 2.13 12.79 3.39
C ASP A 177 2.14 12.83 1.85
N GLY A 178 2.70 11.80 1.18
CA GLY A 178 2.67 11.64 -0.28
C GLY A 178 2.17 10.25 -0.71
N TYR A 179 1.27 10.22 -1.70
CA TYR A 179 0.66 8.98 -2.18
C TYR A 179 0.65 8.91 -3.70
N SER A 180 1.29 7.86 -4.25
CA SER A 180 1.12 7.44 -5.64
C SER A 180 0.13 6.29 -5.66
N ILE A 181 -1.06 6.50 -6.22
CA ILE A 181 -2.18 5.56 -6.13
C ILE A 181 -2.46 4.90 -7.48
N ASP A 182 -2.25 3.60 -7.54
CA ASP A 182 -2.46 2.79 -8.75
C ASP A 182 -3.92 2.40 -8.98
N ILE A 183 -4.50 2.87 -10.08
CA ILE A 183 -5.80 2.42 -10.59
C ILE A 183 -5.60 1.11 -11.34
N LYS A 184 -6.13 0.01 -10.81
CA LYS A 184 -5.91 -1.33 -11.38
C LYS A 184 -7.01 -1.77 -12.36
N GLY A 185 -8.10 -1.03 -12.47
CA GLY A 185 -9.19 -1.34 -13.41
C GLY A 185 -10.46 -0.58 -13.12
N CYS A 186 -11.55 -1.08 -13.67
CA CYS A 186 -12.90 -0.54 -13.57
C CYS A 186 -13.93 -1.68 -13.39
N PRO A 187 -15.19 -1.41 -13.04
CA PRO A 187 -16.21 -2.45 -12.83
C PRO A 187 -16.48 -3.34 -14.04
N SER A 188 -16.29 -2.84 -15.25
CA SER A 188 -16.47 -3.60 -16.49
C SER A 188 -15.26 -4.44 -16.87
N ALA A 189 -14.11 -4.23 -16.26
CA ALA A 189 -12.93 -5.03 -16.51
C ALA A 189 -13.12 -6.47 -16.00
N ARG A 190 -13.10 -7.43 -16.93
CA ARG A 190 -13.29 -8.86 -16.62
C ARG A 190 -12.02 -9.43 -16.02
N SER A 191 -11.99 -9.77 -14.72
CA SER A 191 -10.84 -10.48 -14.23
C SER A 191 -10.82 -10.89 -12.77
N ALA A 192 -9.62 -11.33 -12.35
CA ALA A 192 -9.20 -11.66 -11.00
C ALA A 192 -9.43 -10.54 -9.94
N LEU A 193 -9.80 -9.33 -10.35
CA LEU A 193 -10.11 -8.20 -9.46
C LEU A 193 -11.62 -7.89 -9.39
N THR A 194 -12.49 -8.80 -9.81
CA THR A 194 -13.97 -8.60 -9.81
C THR A 194 -14.55 -8.38 -8.41
N SER A 195 -13.85 -8.80 -7.36
CA SER A 195 -14.25 -8.56 -5.96
C SER A 195 -13.76 -7.23 -5.39
N ILE A 196 -13.13 -6.39 -6.23
CA ILE A 196 -12.66 -5.06 -5.84
C ILE A 196 -13.72 -4.03 -6.20
N ASP A 197 -14.09 -3.24 -5.22
CA ASP A 197 -14.85 -2.01 -5.45
C ASP A 197 -13.87 -0.90 -5.85
N HIS A 198 -13.71 -0.72 -7.16
CA HIS A 198 -12.75 0.23 -7.71
C HIS A 198 -13.07 1.69 -7.36
N GLU A 199 -14.34 2.03 -7.07
CA GLU A 199 -14.73 3.38 -6.70
C GLU A 199 -14.16 3.80 -5.34
N LYS A 200 -13.96 2.85 -4.42
CA LYS A 200 -13.31 3.11 -3.13
C LYS A 200 -11.89 3.65 -3.26
N ILE A 201 -11.19 3.36 -4.36
CA ILE A 201 -9.84 3.89 -4.61
C ILE A 201 -9.91 5.40 -4.78
N PHE A 202 -10.87 5.91 -5.58
CA PHE A 202 -11.07 7.35 -5.78
C PHE A 202 -11.58 8.05 -4.52
N ARG A 203 -12.53 7.42 -3.80
CA ARG A 203 -12.97 7.90 -2.48
C ARG A 203 -11.80 8.07 -1.52
N ASN A 204 -10.92 7.08 -1.43
CA ASN A 204 -9.76 7.09 -0.56
C ASN A 204 -8.74 8.16 -0.99
N ALA A 205 -8.52 8.34 -2.30
CA ALA A 205 -7.68 9.40 -2.83
C ALA A 205 -8.24 10.78 -2.45
N ARG A 206 -9.56 11.00 -2.57
CA ARG A 206 -10.24 12.22 -2.12
C ARG A 206 -10.05 12.44 -0.62
N HIS A 207 -10.28 11.39 0.19
CA HIS A 207 -10.12 11.47 1.64
C HIS A 207 -8.68 11.89 2.04
N LEU A 208 -7.65 11.36 1.37
CA LEU A 208 -6.26 11.77 1.58
C LEU A 208 -6.03 13.26 1.25
N ILE A 209 -6.59 13.76 0.16
CA ILE A 209 -6.52 15.18 -0.19
C ILE A 209 -7.20 16.03 0.89
N ASP A 210 -8.36 15.61 1.40
CA ASP A 210 -9.08 16.31 2.47
C ASP A 210 -8.30 16.32 3.80
N LEU A 211 -7.45 15.31 4.04
CA LEU A 211 -6.52 15.25 5.17
C LEU A 211 -5.23 16.08 4.95
N GLY A 212 -5.07 16.71 3.78
CA GLY A 212 -3.92 17.54 3.43
C GLY A 212 -2.72 16.77 2.84
N ALA A 213 -2.87 15.50 2.50
CA ALA A 213 -1.83 14.72 1.85
C ALA A 213 -1.75 15.04 0.35
N HIS A 214 -0.56 14.90 -0.23
CA HIS A 214 -0.35 14.99 -1.67
C HIS A 214 -0.72 13.67 -2.35
N VAL A 215 -1.48 13.73 -3.44
CA VAL A 215 -1.93 12.56 -4.19
C VAL A 215 -1.64 12.72 -5.67
N GLU A 216 -1.00 11.72 -6.27
CA GLU A 216 -0.91 11.54 -7.71
C GLU A 216 -1.45 10.16 -8.09
N MET A 217 -2.38 10.13 -9.06
CA MET A 217 -2.99 8.88 -9.52
C MET A 217 -2.14 8.26 -10.63
N VAL A 218 -2.10 6.93 -10.68
CA VAL A 218 -1.42 6.18 -11.75
C VAL A 218 -2.42 5.23 -12.41
N TYR A 219 -2.61 5.38 -13.71
CA TYR A 219 -3.39 4.45 -14.51
C TYR A 219 -2.48 3.59 -15.37
N LEU A 220 -2.22 2.35 -14.92
CA LEU A 220 -1.55 1.34 -15.73
C LEU A 220 -2.53 0.77 -16.75
N MET A 221 -2.40 1.15 -18.01
CA MET A 221 -3.24 0.65 -19.10
C MET A 221 -2.76 -0.72 -19.55
N VAL A 222 -3.53 -1.76 -19.22
CA VAL A 222 -3.24 -3.17 -19.53
C VAL A 222 -4.11 -3.61 -20.71
N THR A 223 -3.44 -3.90 -21.83
CA THR A 223 -4.13 -4.28 -23.08
C THR A 223 -5.01 -5.51 -22.93
N GLY A 224 -6.26 -5.39 -23.37
CA GLY A 224 -7.28 -6.44 -23.29
C GLY A 224 -7.89 -6.63 -21.90
N TYR A 225 -7.53 -5.78 -20.94
CA TYR A 225 -8.08 -5.83 -19.58
C TYR A 225 -8.84 -4.57 -19.19
N ASN A 226 -8.16 -3.43 -19.13
CA ASN A 226 -8.74 -2.16 -18.68
C ASN A 226 -8.59 -1.02 -19.69
N ASP A 227 -8.27 -1.33 -20.96
CA ASP A 227 -8.04 -0.40 -22.05
C ASP A 227 -9.25 -0.19 -22.99
N SER A 228 -10.43 -0.74 -22.65
CA SER A 228 -11.64 -0.47 -23.40
C SER A 228 -12.10 0.98 -23.20
N ASP A 229 -12.75 1.57 -24.23
CA ASP A 229 -13.28 2.94 -24.16
C ASP A 229 -14.18 3.16 -22.94
N ASP A 230 -15.02 2.18 -22.58
CA ASP A 230 -15.89 2.25 -21.42
C ASP A 230 -15.09 2.29 -20.11
N CYS A 231 -14.02 1.50 -20.03
CA CYS A 231 -13.19 1.48 -18.83
C CYS A 231 -12.36 2.77 -18.68
N VAL A 232 -11.77 3.24 -19.77
CA VAL A 232 -11.04 4.52 -19.80
C VAL A 232 -11.96 5.66 -19.41
N ARG A 233 -13.15 5.74 -20.01
CA ARG A 233 -14.15 6.77 -19.70
C ARG A 233 -14.55 6.74 -18.22
N TRP A 234 -14.88 5.57 -17.68
CA TRP A 234 -15.26 5.41 -16.29
C TRP A 234 -14.15 5.88 -15.34
N ILE A 235 -12.88 5.50 -15.60
CA ILE A 235 -11.73 5.93 -14.80
C ILE A 235 -11.57 7.45 -14.82
N LEU A 236 -11.66 8.07 -16.01
CA LEU A 236 -11.49 9.52 -16.13
C LEU A 236 -12.67 10.29 -15.51
N GLU A 237 -13.91 9.81 -15.68
CA GLU A 237 -15.09 10.40 -15.03
C GLU A 237 -14.95 10.32 -13.49
N LYS A 238 -14.59 9.15 -12.94
CA LYS A 238 -14.36 9.01 -11.49
C LYS A 238 -13.21 9.88 -10.98
N HIS A 239 -12.14 10.00 -11.77
CA HIS A 239 -11.05 10.91 -11.42
C HIS A 239 -11.54 12.35 -11.31
N LEU A 240 -12.26 12.83 -12.31
CA LEU A 240 -12.80 14.20 -12.33
C LEU A 240 -13.83 14.44 -11.23
N ASP A 241 -14.73 13.48 -11.00
CA ASP A 241 -15.80 13.58 -9.99
C ASP A 241 -15.26 13.66 -8.56
N TYR A 242 -14.26 12.84 -8.24
CA TYR A 242 -13.71 12.77 -6.88
C TYR A 242 -12.55 13.75 -6.65
N LEU A 243 -11.66 13.91 -7.63
CA LEU A 243 -10.36 14.56 -7.44
C LEU A 243 -10.24 15.89 -8.16
N GLY A 244 -11.08 16.10 -9.18
CA GLY A 244 -11.06 17.31 -10.00
C GLY A 244 -9.93 17.32 -11.04
N PRO A 245 -9.84 18.40 -11.85
CA PRO A 245 -8.89 18.49 -12.97
C PRO A 245 -7.45 18.77 -12.56
N ASP A 246 -7.23 19.24 -11.32
CA ASP A 246 -5.91 19.66 -10.85
C ASP A 246 -5.09 18.54 -10.20
N THR A 247 -5.71 17.39 -9.89
CA THR A 247 -5.01 16.23 -9.36
C THR A 247 -4.32 15.49 -10.51
N PRO A 248 -2.98 15.28 -10.47
CA PRO A 248 -2.27 14.58 -11.54
C PRO A 248 -2.72 13.14 -11.72
N ILE A 249 -2.83 12.70 -12.98
CA ILE A 249 -3.03 11.31 -13.36
C ILE A 249 -1.98 10.91 -14.41
N HIS A 250 -1.16 9.92 -14.08
CA HIS A 250 -0.10 9.39 -14.95
C HIS A 250 -0.61 8.15 -15.67
N VAL A 251 -0.71 8.21 -17.00
CA VAL A 251 -1.11 7.07 -17.83
C VAL A 251 0.13 6.29 -18.23
N ASN A 252 0.31 5.11 -17.66
CA ASN A 252 1.48 4.26 -17.88
C ASN A 252 1.16 3.13 -18.87
N ARG A 253 2.06 2.92 -19.82
CA ARG A 253 2.00 1.78 -20.72
C ARG A 253 2.38 0.50 -19.99
N TYR A 254 1.58 -0.55 -20.17
CA TYR A 254 1.89 -1.88 -19.68
C TYR A 254 3.03 -2.55 -20.51
N TYR A 255 3.93 -3.24 -19.81
CA TYR A 255 4.87 -4.18 -20.39
C TYR A 255 4.54 -5.58 -19.85
N PRO A 256 4.50 -6.63 -20.71
CA PRO A 256 4.16 -7.98 -20.31
C PRO A 256 4.96 -8.46 -19.11
N ALA A 257 4.24 -8.95 -18.09
CA ALA A 257 4.83 -9.48 -16.87
C ALA A 257 3.93 -10.58 -16.30
N HIS A 258 4.53 -11.55 -15.62
CA HIS A 258 3.87 -12.70 -14.99
C HIS A 258 3.03 -13.51 -15.99
N ASN A 259 1.73 -13.58 -15.81
CA ASN A 259 0.81 -14.42 -16.59
C ASN A 259 -0.02 -13.65 -17.63
N TRP A 260 0.37 -12.41 -17.94
CA TRP A 260 -0.38 -11.55 -18.87
C TRP A 260 0.48 -11.02 -20.02
#